data_2da7ee49136d6414a3026009c65bfbf8
#
_entry.id   2da7ee49136d6414a3026009c65bfbf8
#
_cell.length_a   1.000
_cell.length_b   1.000
_cell.length_c   1.000
_cell.angle_alpha   90.00
_cell.angle_beta   90.00
_cell.angle_gamma   90.00
#
_symmetry.space_group_name_H-M   'P 1'
#
loop_
_entity.id
_entity.type
_entity.pdbx_description
1 polymer ?
#
loop_
_entity_poly.entity_id
_entity_poly.type
_entity_poly.pdbx_seq_one_letter_code
_entity_poly.pdbx_strand_id
1 'polypeptide(L)' 'MPLYQRIRNLREDKDMTQTQMGELLSCSQRVYSNYERGDLDIPTEILIKLADFHGVSVDYILGRTDKKEMA' A
#
# COMPACT_ATOMS: atom_id res chain seq x y z
N MET A 1 8.59 -9.21 -10.61
CA MET A 1 8.62 -8.12 -9.64
C MET A 1 7.27 -7.99 -8.98
N PRO A 2 7.21 -7.72 -7.67
CA PRO A 2 5.93 -7.46 -7.02
C PRO A 2 5.26 -6.23 -7.64
N LEU A 3 3.97 -6.33 -7.92
CA LEU A 3 3.22 -5.25 -8.57
C LEU A 3 3.13 -4.00 -7.69
N TYR A 4 3.05 -4.18 -6.37
CA TYR A 4 2.84 -3.09 -5.43
C TYR A 4 4.03 -2.92 -4.49
N GLN A 5 5.25 -2.96 -5.03
CA GLN A 5 6.48 -2.84 -4.24
C GLN A 5 6.50 -1.56 -3.39
N ARG A 6 5.88 -0.49 -3.86
CA ARG A 6 5.91 0.79 -3.15
C ARG A 6 5.15 0.77 -1.83
N ILE A 7 4.08 -0.02 -1.71
CA ILE A 7 3.36 -0.09 -0.43
C ILE A 7 4.21 -0.75 0.64
N ARG A 8 5.03 -1.73 0.27
CA ARG A 8 5.98 -2.32 1.19
C ARG A 8 7.02 -1.30 1.64
N ASN A 9 7.58 -0.56 0.69
CA ASN A 9 8.59 0.45 1.01
C ASN A 9 8.01 1.52 1.93
N LEU A 10 6.79 1.98 1.66
CA LEU A 10 6.12 2.97 2.50
C LEU A 10 5.86 2.43 3.91
N ARG A 11 5.46 1.17 4.02
CA ARG A 11 5.24 0.53 5.31
C ARG A 11 6.53 0.46 6.12
N GLU A 12 7.61 0.02 5.48
CA GLU A 12 8.92 -0.10 6.14
C GLU A 12 9.44 1.26 6.59
N ASP A 13 9.21 2.32 5.80
CA ASP A 13 9.60 3.68 6.16
C ASP A 13 8.92 4.16 7.44
N LYS A 14 7.75 3.62 7.77
CA LYS A 14 7.01 3.96 9.00
C LYS A 14 7.25 2.95 10.11
N ASP A 15 8.16 2.00 9.92
CA ASP A 15 8.48 0.95 10.90
C ASP A 15 7.25 0.14 11.32
N MET A 16 6.33 -0.09 10.38
CA MET A 16 5.10 -0.83 10.64
C MET A 16 5.22 -2.27 10.17
N THR A 17 4.54 -3.17 10.89
CA THR A 17 4.45 -4.58 10.49
C THR A 17 3.28 -4.77 9.53
N GLN A 18 3.27 -5.90 8.81
CA GLN A 18 2.14 -6.26 7.96
C GLN A 18 0.86 -6.43 8.78
N THR A 19 0.97 -6.97 10.00
CA THR A 19 -0.18 -7.11 10.90
C THR A 19 -0.80 -5.75 11.23
N GLN A 20 0.04 -4.76 11.55
CA GLN A 20 -0.43 -3.41 11.84
C GLN A 20 -1.13 -2.79 10.64
N MET A 21 -0.57 -2.97 9.45
CA MET A 21 -1.22 -2.46 8.23
C MET A 21 -2.54 -3.17 7.95
N GLY A 22 -2.60 -4.47 8.17
CA GLY A 22 -3.85 -5.22 8.04
C GLY A 22 -4.93 -4.67 8.96
N GLU A 23 -4.58 -4.41 10.21
CA GLU A 23 -5.52 -3.81 11.16
C GLU A 23 -6.01 -2.44 10.71
N LEU A 24 -5.10 -1.60 10.24
CA LEU A 24 -5.43 -0.27 9.72
C LEU A 24 -6.43 -0.34 8.57
N LEU A 25 -6.26 -1.32 7.70
CA LEU A 25 -7.08 -1.49 6.50
C LEU A 25 -8.29 -2.40 6.73
N SER A 26 -8.48 -2.86 7.96
CA SER A 26 -9.57 -3.80 8.33
C SER A 26 -9.52 -5.11 7.54
N CYS A 27 -8.32 -5.59 7.28
CA CYS A 27 -8.12 -6.90 6.64
C CYS A 27 -7.11 -7.72 7.44
N SER A 28 -6.99 -9.01 7.10
CA SER A 28 -6.02 -9.86 7.77
C SER A 28 -4.61 -9.55 7.32
N GLN A 29 -3.62 -9.92 8.14
CA GLN A 29 -2.22 -9.82 7.77
C GLN A 29 -1.94 -10.60 6.49
N ARG A 30 -2.58 -11.77 6.34
CA ARG A 30 -2.42 -12.61 5.16
C ARG A 30 -2.89 -11.91 3.89
N VAL A 31 -4.05 -11.27 3.94
CA VAL A 31 -4.58 -10.52 2.79
C VAL A 31 -3.66 -9.35 2.45
N TYR A 32 -3.24 -8.59 3.46
CA TYR A 32 -2.33 -7.48 3.24
C TYR A 32 -1.00 -7.95 2.62
N SER A 33 -0.45 -9.07 3.13
CA SER A 33 0.78 -9.65 2.59
C SER A 33 0.62 -10.00 1.10
N ASN A 34 -0.55 -10.51 0.72
CA ASN A 34 -0.82 -10.82 -0.68
C ASN A 34 -0.87 -9.57 -1.54
N TYR A 35 -1.32 -8.44 -1.00
CA TYR A 35 -1.26 -7.17 -1.71
C TYR A 35 0.20 -6.77 -2.00
N GLU A 36 1.07 -6.87 -1.01
CA GLU A 36 2.49 -6.51 -1.19
C GLU A 36 3.17 -7.38 -2.23
N ARG A 37 2.80 -8.66 -2.30
CA ARG A 37 3.40 -9.58 -3.25
C ARG A 37 2.80 -9.48 -4.66
N GLY A 38 1.69 -8.78 -4.79
CA GLY A 38 0.99 -8.69 -6.08
C GLY A 38 0.13 -9.91 -6.39
N ASP A 39 -0.10 -10.80 -5.41
CA ASP A 39 -0.94 -11.99 -5.59
C ASP A 39 -2.42 -11.64 -5.61
N LEU A 40 -2.80 -10.51 -5.02
CA LEU A 40 -4.16 -9.98 -5.04
C LEU A 40 -4.14 -8.54 -5.51
N ASP A 41 -5.10 -8.17 -6.31
CA ASP A 41 -5.29 -6.76 -6.67
C ASP A 41 -5.83 -6.00 -5.47
N ILE A 42 -5.36 -4.77 -5.30
CA ILE A 42 -5.80 -3.92 -4.21
C ILE A 42 -7.11 -3.25 -4.62
N PRO A 43 -8.21 -3.44 -3.87
CA PRO A 43 -9.45 -2.72 -4.16
C PRO A 43 -9.26 -1.21 -4.13
N THR A 44 -10.03 -0.48 -4.91
CA THR A 44 -9.91 0.98 -5.02
C THR A 44 -10.00 1.66 -3.65
N GLU A 45 -10.92 1.22 -2.79
CA GLU A 45 -11.07 1.79 -1.45
C GLU A 45 -9.81 1.64 -0.61
N ILE A 46 -9.15 0.49 -0.73
CA ILE A 46 -7.92 0.22 0.01
C ILE A 46 -6.77 1.06 -0.55
N LEU A 47 -6.71 1.24 -1.87
CA LEU A 47 -5.72 2.13 -2.49
C LEU A 47 -5.86 3.55 -1.97
N ILE A 48 -7.09 4.05 -1.87
CA ILE A 48 -7.35 5.40 -1.35
C ILE A 48 -6.91 5.50 0.11
N LYS A 49 -7.25 4.51 0.93
CA LYS A 49 -6.82 4.50 2.34
C LYS A 49 -5.31 4.49 2.48
N LEU A 50 -4.62 3.69 1.67
CA LEU A 50 -3.17 3.64 1.67
C LEU A 50 -2.57 4.97 1.26
N ALA A 51 -3.09 5.58 0.21
CA ALA A 51 -2.62 6.88 -0.27
C ALA A 51 -2.80 7.94 0.81
N ASP A 52 -3.97 8.00 1.43
CA ASP A 52 -4.26 8.97 2.49
C ASP A 52 -3.37 8.74 3.70
N PHE A 53 -3.21 7.49 4.12
CA PHE A 53 -2.40 7.17 5.30
C PHE A 53 -0.93 7.54 5.09
N HIS A 54 -0.39 7.22 3.92
CA HIS A 54 1.02 7.49 3.62
C HIS A 54 1.27 8.90 3.11
N GLY A 55 0.22 9.67 2.82
CA GLY A 55 0.35 11.01 2.28
C GLY A 55 0.94 11.05 0.87
N VAL A 56 0.60 10.07 0.05
CA VAL A 56 1.07 9.95 -1.32
C VAL A 56 -0.11 9.80 -2.28
N SER A 57 0.15 9.95 -3.58
CA SER A 57 -0.89 9.75 -4.58
C SER A 57 -1.10 8.26 -4.85
N VAL A 58 -2.30 7.90 -5.31
CA VAL A 58 -2.57 6.54 -5.78
C VAL A 58 -1.66 6.21 -6.99
N ASP A 59 -1.42 7.18 -7.86
CA ASP A 59 -0.52 7.00 -9.00
C ASP A 59 0.88 6.61 -8.56
N TYR A 60 1.38 7.20 -7.46
CA TYR A 60 2.67 6.82 -6.91
C TYR A 60 2.66 5.35 -6.44
N ILE A 61 1.61 4.95 -5.74
CA ILE A 61 1.47 3.57 -5.26
C ILE A 61 1.48 2.58 -6.43
N LEU A 62 0.80 2.94 -7.52
CA LEU A 62 0.70 2.09 -8.71
C LEU A 62 1.93 2.15 -9.61
N GLY A 63 2.92 2.98 -9.27
CA GLY A 63 4.14 3.08 -10.05
C GLY A 63 3.99 3.89 -11.34
N ARG A 64 2.92 4.68 -11.46
CA ARG A 64 2.67 5.49 -12.67
C ARG A 64 3.40 6.83 -12.64
N THR A 65 3.90 7.23 -11.49
CA THR A 65 4.66 8.46 -11.32
C THR A 65 5.66 8.25 -10.20
N ASP A 66 6.79 8.97 -10.25
CA ASP A 66 7.77 8.99 -9.17
C ASP A 66 7.47 10.09 -8.14
N LYS A 67 6.46 10.91 -8.39
CA LYS A 67 6.07 11.98 -7.49
C LYS A 67 5.11 11.44 -6.43
N LYS A 68 5.48 11.61 -5.16
CA LYS A 68 4.64 11.19 -4.04
C LYS A 68 3.43 12.10 -3.85
N GLU A 69 3.53 13.36 -4.27
CA GLU A 69 2.53 14.37 -4.00
C GLU A 69 1.18 14.04 -4.63
N MET A 70 0.13 14.29 -3.88
CA MET A 70 -1.22 14.28 -4.41
C MET A 70 -1.42 15.53 -5.27
N ALA A 71 -2.00 15.32 -6.44
CA ALA A 71 -2.28 16.44 -7.34
C ALA A 71 -3.36 17.34 -6.75
#